data_a151c1b0847613e53e18b4e893e4f542
#
_entry.id   a151c1b0847613e53e18b4e893e4f542
#
_cell.length_a   1.000
_cell.length_b   1.000
_cell.length_c   1.000
_cell.angle_alpha   90.00
_cell.angle_beta   90.00
_cell.angle_gamma   90.00
#
_symmetry.space_group_name_H-M   'P 1'
#
loop_
_entity.id
_entity.type
_entity.pdbx_description
1 polymer ?
#
loop_
_entity_poly.entity_id
_entity_poly.type
_entity_poly.pdbx_seq_one_letter_code
_entity_poly.pdbx_strand_id
1 'polypeptide(L)'
;MPEHDEGIQKFSVLTPIGYPPKITPRPMAPRLESLDGKKIYLVDPRFDDSGLFLKQMQNWFTEHMPSVTTQIVEMSSVYTKDDPKTWERIKSDGDAAIVGVGH
;
A
#
# COMPACT_ATOMS: atom_id res chain seq x y z
N MET A 1 -29.71 20.30 23.37
CA MET A 1 -29.16 20.07 24.03
C MET A 1 -28.69 19.84 24.45
N PRO A 2 -29.10 19.87 24.10
CA PRO A 2 -28.55 19.69 24.76
C PRO A 2 -28.01 19.33 24.86
N GLU A 3 -28.24 19.36 24.56
CA GLU A 3 -27.65 19.01 25.14
C GLU A 3 -27.40 18.47 25.19
N HIS A 4 -27.64 18.66 24.78
CA HIS A 4 -27.19 18.33 25.32
C HIS A 4 -26.81 18.17 25.69
N ASP A 5 -26.94 18.27 25.60
CA ASP A 5 -26.48 18.14 26.48
C ASP A 5 -26.28 18.11 27.12
N GLU A 6 -26.41 18.33 27.49
CA GLU A 6 -26.24 18.29 28.31
C GLU A 6 -26.21 17.84 28.71
N GLY A 7 -26.44 17.99 28.79
CA GLY A 7 -26.52 17.56 29.20
C GLY A 7 -26.33 16.66 29.08
N ILE A 8 -26.45 16.72 28.41
CA ILE A 8 -26.17 15.77 28.42
C ILE A 8 -25.64 15.21 29.17
N GLN A 9 -26.17 15.11 29.62
CA GLN A 9 -25.43 14.36 30.15
C GLN A 9 -24.47 13.89 29.36
N LYS A 10 -23.65 13.80 29.68
CA LYS A 10 -22.80 13.31 28.86
C LYS A 10 -22.38 12.11 29.29
N PHE A 11 -22.64 11.13 28.66
CA PHE A 11 -22.06 9.97 28.96
C PHE A 11 -21.16 9.62 27.94
N SER A 12 -20.19 8.90 28.30
CA SER A 12 -19.28 8.39 27.43
C SER A 12 -19.80 7.23 26.80
N VAL A 13 -20.10 7.31 25.56
CA VAL A 13 -20.48 6.18 24.78
C VAL A 13 -19.22 5.60 24.21
N LEU A 14 -18.94 4.35 24.53
CA LEU A 14 -17.77 3.70 23.96
C LEU A 14 -18.06 3.34 22.53
N THR A 15 -17.21 3.83 21.64
CA THR A 15 -17.34 3.48 20.26
C THR A 15 -16.81 2.08 20.04
N PRO A 16 -17.44 1.27 19.19
CA PRO A 16 -16.97 -0.09 18.95
C PRO A 16 -15.57 -0.18 18.39
N ILE A 17 -15.09 0.86 17.72
CA ILE A 17 -13.75 0.86 17.21
C ILE A 17 -12.73 1.44 18.16
N GLY A 18 -13.21 1.99 19.32
CA GLY A 18 -12.33 2.57 20.30
C GLY A 18 -11.67 3.83 19.83
N TYR A 19 -10.61 4.22 20.51
CA TYR A 19 -9.88 5.42 20.12
C TYR A 19 -8.90 5.07 19.00
N PRO A 20 -8.78 5.92 17.99
CA PRO A 20 -7.79 5.67 16.96
C PRO A 20 -6.39 5.76 17.55
N PRO A 21 -5.45 4.97 17.03
CA PRO A 21 -4.08 5.06 17.47
C PRO A 21 -3.49 6.40 17.10
N LYS A 22 -2.54 6.84 17.91
CA LYS A 22 -1.79 8.04 17.58
C LYS A 22 -0.93 7.76 16.38
N ILE A 23 -1.12 8.55 15.34
CA ILE A 23 -0.35 8.38 14.11
C ILE A 23 0.41 9.65 13.85
N THR A 24 1.71 9.51 13.65
CA THR A 24 2.54 10.64 13.25
C THR A 24 2.45 10.74 11.74
N PRO A 25 1.92 11.85 11.21
CA PRO A 25 1.83 11.99 9.77
C PRO A 25 3.21 12.02 9.12
N ARG A 26 3.30 11.41 7.95
CA ARG A 26 4.52 11.44 7.16
C ARG A 26 4.21 12.03 5.81
N PRO A 27 5.14 12.78 5.24
CA PRO A 27 4.93 13.28 3.90
C PRO A 27 4.97 12.12 2.90
N MET A 28 4.31 12.34 1.77
CA MET A 28 4.40 11.38 0.68
C MET A 28 5.81 11.42 0.12
N ALA A 29 6.23 10.28 -0.43
CA ALA A 29 7.52 10.20 -1.08
C ALA A 29 7.58 11.21 -2.24
N PRO A 30 8.76 11.78 -2.52
CA PRO A 30 8.89 12.67 -3.66
C PRO A 30 8.50 11.95 -4.95
N ARG A 31 7.86 12.68 -5.84
CA ARG A 31 7.49 12.09 -7.12
C ARG A 31 8.71 11.96 -7.99
N LEU A 32 8.74 10.88 -8.76
CA LEU A 32 9.77 10.70 -9.78
C LEU A 32 9.46 11.66 -10.93
N GLU A 33 10.49 12.26 -11.49
CA GLU A 33 10.28 13.16 -12.63
C GLU A 33 9.87 12.41 -13.87
N SER A 34 10.38 11.19 -14.01
CA SER A 34 10.10 10.33 -15.16
C SER A 34 10.20 8.89 -14.70
N LEU A 35 9.48 8.02 -15.38
CA LEU A 35 9.60 6.59 -15.13
C LEU A 35 10.65 5.93 -16.04
N ASP A 36 11.19 6.67 -16.98
CA ASP A 36 12.18 6.12 -17.92
C ASP A 36 13.41 5.59 -17.18
N GLY A 37 13.77 4.37 -17.46
CA GLY A 37 14.93 3.75 -16.83
C GLY A 37 14.73 3.35 -15.40
N LYS A 38 13.52 3.49 -14.88
CA LYS A 38 13.24 3.18 -13.48
C LYS A 38 12.80 1.75 -13.32
N LYS A 39 12.97 1.23 -12.11
CA LYS A 39 12.55 -0.12 -11.77
C LYS A 39 11.38 -0.06 -10.83
N ILE A 40 10.29 -0.67 -11.23
CA ILE A 40 9.05 -0.70 -10.45
C ILE A 40 8.81 -2.13 -9.99
N TYR A 41 8.65 -2.30 -8.68
CA TYR A 41 8.26 -3.59 -8.14
C TYR A 41 6.75 -3.71 -8.15
N LEU A 42 6.27 -4.85 -8.60
CA LEU A 42 4.86 -5.18 -8.56
C LEU A 42 4.71 -6.19 -7.42
N VAL A 43 4.13 -5.74 -6.32
CA VAL A 43 4.12 -6.51 -5.08
C VAL A 43 2.83 -7.29 -4.96
N ASP A 44 2.97 -8.61 -4.88
CA ASP A 44 1.85 -9.52 -4.79
C ASP A 44 1.60 -9.86 -3.32
N PRO A 45 0.48 -9.41 -2.74
CA PRO A 45 0.16 -9.76 -1.35
C PRO A 45 -0.39 -11.18 -1.22
N ARG A 46 -0.40 -11.92 -2.30
CA ARG A 46 -0.83 -13.33 -2.34
C ARG A 46 -2.30 -13.49 -2.00
N PHE A 47 -3.10 -12.57 -2.52
CA PHE A 47 -4.54 -12.64 -2.36
C PHE A 47 -5.18 -13.07 -3.67
N ASP A 48 -5.87 -14.18 -3.68
CA ASP A 48 -6.57 -14.72 -4.86
C ASP A 48 -5.73 -14.60 -6.14
N ASP A 49 -6.26 -13.94 -7.15
CA ASP A 49 -5.62 -13.84 -8.47
C ASP A 49 -4.75 -12.61 -8.61
N SER A 50 -4.26 -12.04 -7.51
CA SER A 50 -3.45 -10.83 -7.60
C SER A 50 -2.20 -11.06 -8.45
N GLY A 51 -1.60 -12.24 -8.36
CA GLY A 51 -0.43 -12.55 -9.17
C GLY A 51 -0.72 -12.51 -10.66
N LEU A 52 -1.87 -13.03 -11.06
CA LEU A 52 -2.28 -13.00 -12.47
C LEU A 52 -2.51 -11.57 -12.92
N PHE A 53 -3.14 -10.77 -12.09
CA PHE A 53 -3.38 -9.38 -12.41
C PHE A 53 -2.07 -8.62 -12.59
N LEU A 54 -1.13 -8.83 -11.68
CA LEU A 54 0.16 -8.15 -11.77
C LEU A 54 0.94 -8.61 -12.97
N LYS A 55 0.79 -9.87 -13.38
CA LYS A 55 1.45 -10.35 -14.59
C LYS A 55 0.93 -9.62 -15.82
N GLN A 56 -0.38 -9.39 -15.88
CA GLN A 56 -0.96 -8.62 -16.97
C GLN A 56 -0.48 -7.17 -16.94
N MET A 57 -0.34 -6.60 -15.76
CA MET A 57 0.20 -5.26 -15.63
C MET A 57 1.66 -5.21 -16.11
N GLN A 58 2.44 -6.23 -15.78
CA GLN A 58 3.82 -6.31 -16.26
C GLN A 58 3.88 -6.36 -17.79
N ASN A 59 2.98 -7.13 -18.39
CA ASN A 59 2.89 -7.20 -19.85
C ASN A 59 2.55 -5.83 -20.44
N TRP A 60 1.66 -5.11 -19.78
CA TRP A 60 1.29 -3.77 -20.22
C TRP A 60 2.51 -2.84 -20.25
N PHE A 61 3.31 -2.87 -19.18
CA PHE A 61 4.51 -2.05 -19.13
C PHE A 61 5.50 -2.44 -20.24
N THR A 62 5.66 -3.73 -20.45
CA THR A 62 6.57 -4.21 -21.51
C THR A 62 6.15 -3.68 -22.88
N GLU A 63 4.85 -3.64 -23.12
CA GLU A 63 4.31 -3.21 -24.40
C GLU A 63 4.29 -1.70 -24.57
N HIS A 64 3.91 -0.98 -23.55
CA HIS A 64 3.64 0.45 -23.67
C HIS A 64 4.72 1.34 -23.08
N MET A 65 5.51 0.83 -22.15
CA MET A 65 6.57 1.60 -21.51
C MET A 65 7.84 0.73 -21.39
N PRO A 66 8.46 0.37 -22.51
CA PRO A 66 9.56 -0.58 -22.48
C PRO A 66 10.82 -0.08 -21.78
N SER A 67 10.94 1.22 -21.53
CA SER A 67 12.06 1.74 -20.76
C SER A 67 11.92 1.51 -19.26
N VAL A 68 10.76 1.05 -18.81
CA VAL A 68 10.52 0.75 -17.40
C VAL A 68 10.80 -0.73 -17.17
N THR A 69 11.57 -1.01 -16.14
CA THR A 69 11.80 -2.38 -15.71
C THR A 69 10.81 -2.71 -14.61
N THR A 70 10.11 -3.84 -14.75
CA THR A 70 9.19 -4.27 -13.71
C THR A 70 9.63 -5.61 -13.16
N GLN A 71 9.38 -5.82 -11.89
CA GLN A 71 9.66 -7.10 -11.25
C GLN A 71 8.55 -7.42 -10.28
N ILE A 72 7.99 -8.63 -10.43
CA ILE A 72 6.95 -9.10 -9.53
C ILE A 72 7.64 -9.75 -8.34
N VAL A 73 7.19 -9.40 -7.15
CA VAL A 73 7.68 -10.02 -5.93
C VAL A 73 6.48 -10.38 -5.06
N GLU A 74 6.50 -11.63 -4.57
CA GLU A 74 5.46 -12.06 -3.64
C GLU A 74 5.88 -11.68 -2.23
N MET A 75 4.92 -11.22 -1.44
CA MET A 75 5.19 -10.95 -0.05
C MET A 75 5.54 -12.26 0.65
N SER A 76 6.47 -12.17 1.59
CA SER A 76 6.88 -13.35 2.35
C SER A 76 5.90 -13.68 3.46
N SER A 77 5.00 -12.75 3.79
CA SER A 77 3.94 -12.98 4.77
C SER A 77 2.60 -12.74 4.09
N VAL A 78 1.52 -13.04 4.84
CA VAL A 78 0.18 -12.80 4.30
C VAL A 78 -0.12 -11.31 4.28
N TYR A 79 -1.10 -10.94 3.47
CA TYR A 79 -1.43 -9.53 3.24
C TYR A 79 -1.87 -8.77 4.49
N THR A 80 -2.19 -9.46 5.55
CA THR A 80 -2.60 -8.82 6.81
C THR A 80 -1.42 -8.56 7.75
N LYS A 81 -0.22 -8.92 7.35
CA LYS A 81 0.96 -8.76 8.20
C LYS A 81 2.01 -7.94 7.51
N ASP A 82 2.83 -7.29 8.31
CA ASP A 82 3.95 -6.53 7.77
C ASP A 82 4.99 -7.47 7.18
N ASP A 83 5.77 -6.95 6.26
CA ASP A 83 6.77 -7.75 5.54
C ASP A 83 8.05 -6.94 5.36
N PRO A 84 8.80 -6.75 6.45
CA PRO A 84 10.00 -5.92 6.39
C PRO A 84 11.01 -6.38 5.34
N LYS A 85 11.11 -7.67 5.09
CA LYS A 85 12.06 -8.18 4.09
C LYS A 85 11.73 -7.66 2.70
N THR A 86 10.47 -7.71 2.34
CA THR A 86 10.04 -7.24 1.03
C THR A 86 10.26 -5.74 0.90
N TRP A 87 9.89 -4.99 1.94
CA TRP A 87 10.06 -3.53 1.87
C TRP A 87 11.53 -3.14 1.79
N GLU A 88 12.39 -3.85 2.50
CA GLU A 88 13.81 -3.56 2.47
C GLU A 88 14.39 -3.83 1.08
N ARG A 89 13.97 -4.92 0.46
CA ARG A 89 14.41 -5.25 -0.88
C ARG A 89 13.99 -4.18 -1.89
N ILE A 90 12.73 -3.75 -1.80
CA ILE A 90 12.23 -2.72 -2.71
C ILE A 90 12.97 -1.41 -2.50
N LYS A 91 13.20 -1.07 -1.24
CA LYS A 91 13.87 0.17 -0.91
C LYS A 91 15.29 0.22 -1.44
N SER A 92 16.00 -0.91 -1.42
CA SER A 92 17.39 -0.94 -1.85
C SER A 92 17.56 -1.11 -3.36
N ASP A 93 16.56 -1.66 -4.05
CA ASP A 93 16.73 -2.06 -5.45
C ASP A 93 15.72 -1.41 -6.40
N GLY A 94 14.60 -0.91 -5.88
CA GLY A 94 13.55 -0.35 -6.73
C GLY A 94 13.45 1.15 -6.62
N ASP A 95 12.81 1.74 -7.61
CA ASP A 95 12.55 3.17 -7.62
C ASP A 95 11.10 3.46 -7.22
N ALA A 96 10.23 2.50 -7.39
CA ALA A 96 8.82 2.63 -7.05
C ALA A 96 8.22 1.26 -6.85
N ALA A 97 7.02 1.22 -6.30
CA ALA A 97 6.32 -0.05 -6.10
C ALA A 97 4.83 0.16 -6.29
N ILE A 98 4.20 -0.87 -6.85
CA ILE A 98 2.74 -0.95 -6.95
C ILE A 98 2.34 -2.19 -6.17
N VAL A 99 1.49 -2.01 -5.17
CA VAL A 99 1.02 -3.12 -4.34
C VAL A 99 -0.43 -3.43 -4.73
N GLY A 100 -0.69 -4.63 -5.12
CA GLY A 100 -2.03 -5.03 -5.50
C GLY A 100 -2.14 -6.53 -5.68
N VAL A 101 -3.27 -7.08 -5.56
CA VAL A 101 -4.49 -6.41 -5.14
C VAL A 101 -5.01 -7.11 -3.92
N GLY A 102 -5.76 -6.38 -3.14
CA GLY A 102 -6.39 -6.95 -1.99
C GLY A 102 -7.82 -6.43 -1.90
N HIS A 103 -8.44 -6.66 -0.74
CA HIS A 103 -9.78 -6.11 -0.53
C HIS A 103 -9.97 -5.63 0.89
#